data_2e626fb81715bc13d7c9e70e16ddcbd2
#
_entry.id   2e626fb81715bc13d7c9e70e16ddcbd2
#
_cell.length_a   1.000
_cell.length_b   1.000
_cell.length_c   1.000
_cell.angle_alpha   90.00
_cell.angle_beta   90.00
_cell.angle_gamma   90.00
#
_symmetry.space_group_name_H-M   'P 1'
#
loop_
_entity.id
_entity.type
_entity.pdbx_description
1 polymer ?
#
loop_
_entity_poly.entity_id
_entity_poly.type
_entity_poly.pdbx_seq_one_letter_code
_entity_poly.pdbx_strand_id
1 'polypeptide(L)'
;MRFAPLDALPQSVGVQFTAFLQRSWNARRTVNPGLLVLSMLQDEVRRGLLDAWFHSSAGTSSFLAAGADALLDFIAGQLPDNSPELAVCRLEQLTLRANEGAEAFNPPATALFCPQRIVRRGSHAGLVLLNQECNPVLDALFAPAPSSPLSRSVAALLVAPASEPLCRMASPPERELWLRLSSPAAAAALMQEGTPRALIESMLHIGALEYA
;
A
#
# COMPACT_ATOMS: atom_id res chain seq x y z
N MET A 1 7.60 -34.54 27.54
CA MET A 1 6.13 -34.31 27.45
C MET A 1 5.82 -33.88 26.05
N ARG A 2 5.14 -34.68 25.21
CA ARG A 2 4.70 -34.31 23.87
C ARG A 2 3.30 -33.71 23.99
N PHE A 3 3.13 -32.46 23.67
CA PHE A 3 1.80 -31.85 23.56
C PHE A 3 1.07 -32.49 22.37
N ALA A 4 -0.15 -32.96 22.58
CA ALA A 4 -1.00 -33.43 21.50
C ALA A 4 -1.32 -32.23 20.56
N PRO A 5 -1.38 -32.43 19.24
CA PRO A 5 -1.77 -31.35 18.31
C PRO A 5 -3.18 -30.86 18.67
N LEU A 6 -3.38 -29.55 18.60
CA LEU A 6 -4.63 -28.84 18.93
C LEU A 6 -5.85 -29.36 18.16
N ASP A 7 -5.64 -30.04 17.04
CA ASP A 7 -6.70 -30.63 16.20
C ASP A 7 -7.39 -31.86 16.80
N ALA A 8 -6.87 -32.38 17.93
CA ALA A 8 -7.40 -33.57 18.60
C ALA A 8 -8.35 -33.26 19.79
N LEU A 9 -8.59 -31.97 20.11
CA LEU A 9 -9.53 -31.59 21.15
C LEU A 9 -10.97 -31.66 20.63
N PRO A 10 -11.91 -32.35 21.33
CA PRO A 10 -13.30 -32.30 20.94
C PRO A 10 -13.78 -30.86 20.97
N GLN A 11 -14.15 -30.35 19.80
CA GLN A 11 -14.62 -28.97 19.65
C GLN A 11 -15.98 -28.85 20.34
N SER A 12 -15.99 -28.43 21.58
CA SER A 12 -17.22 -28.11 22.28
C SER A 12 -17.92 -26.93 21.57
N VAL A 13 -19.25 -26.86 21.67
CA VAL A 13 -20.05 -25.75 21.10
C VAL A 13 -19.51 -24.39 21.53
N GLY A 14 -18.98 -24.27 22.76
CA GLY A 14 -18.35 -23.07 23.28
C GLY A 14 -17.06 -22.69 22.54
N VAL A 15 -16.21 -23.65 22.22
CA VAL A 15 -14.98 -23.41 21.45
C VAL A 15 -15.30 -22.98 20.03
N GLN A 16 -16.28 -23.62 19.39
CA GLN A 16 -16.75 -23.23 18.04
C GLN A 16 -17.35 -21.81 18.05
N PHE A 17 -18.15 -21.48 19.05
CA PHE A 17 -18.73 -20.14 19.20
C PHE A 17 -17.66 -19.08 19.46
N THR A 18 -16.70 -19.35 20.31
CA THR A 18 -15.58 -18.43 20.58
C THR A 18 -14.72 -18.22 19.32
N ALA A 19 -14.41 -19.28 18.59
CA ALA A 19 -13.71 -19.20 17.32
C ALA A 19 -14.50 -18.41 16.27
N PHE A 20 -15.82 -18.58 16.21
CA PHE A 20 -16.70 -17.80 15.33
C PHE A 20 -16.71 -16.32 15.70
N LEU A 21 -16.83 -16.00 16.99
CA LEU A 21 -16.76 -14.60 17.44
C LEU A 21 -15.40 -13.95 17.12
N GLN A 22 -14.29 -14.66 17.40
CA GLN A 22 -12.95 -14.16 17.06
C GLN A 22 -12.78 -13.96 15.56
N ARG A 23 -13.24 -14.89 14.72
CA ARG A 23 -13.23 -14.76 13.26
C ARG A 23 -14.05 -13.55 12.80
N SER A 24 -15.25 -13.36 13.34
CA SER A 24 -16.13 -12.24 13.00
C SER A 24 -15.53 -10.89 13.42
N TRP A 25 -14.86 -10.85 14.56
CA TRP A 25 -14.16 -9.65 15.03
C TRP A 25 -12.94 -9.32 14.18
N ASN A 26 -12.11 -10.31 13.89
CA ASN A 26 -10.93 -10.15 13.06
C ASN A 26 -11.32 -9.81 11.62
N ALA A 27 -12.37 -10.42 11.07
CA ALA A 27 -12.87 -10.11 9.74
C ALA A 27 -13.23 -8.63 9.58
N ARG A 28 -13.97 -8.04 10.53
CA ARG A 28 -14.32 -6.61 10.48
C ARG A 28 -13.12 -5.68 10.58
N ARG A 29 -12.07 -6.08 11.27
CA ARG A 29 -10.90 -5.25 11.54
C ARG A 29 -9.83 -5.33 10.47
N THR A 30 -9.66 -6.51 9.86
CA THR A 30 -8.60 -6.78 8.87
C THR A 30 -9.07 -6.64 7.43
N VAL A 31 -10.37 -6.81 7.15
CA VAL A 31 -10.90 -6.78 5.79
C VAL A 31 -11.06 -5.35 5.25
N ASN A 32 -11.31 -4.35 6.11
CA ASN A 32 -11.44 -2.96 5.67
C ASN A 32 -10.25 -2.45 4.82
N PRO A 33 -8.99 -2.69 5.18
CA PRO A 33 -7.85 -2.26 4.36
C PRO A 33 -7.69 -3.01 3.04
N GLY A 34 -8.27 -4.20 2.89
CA GLY A 34 -8.20 -5.00 1.66
C GLY A 34 -9.47 -4.95 0.81
N LEU A 35 -10.38 -4.00 1.05
CA LEU A 35 -11.69 -3.96 0.39
C LEU A 35 -11.60 -3.80 -1.12
N LEU A 36 -10.66 -3.01 -1.63
CA LEU A 36 -10.54 -2.77 -3.06
C LEU A 36 -10.08 -4.04 -3.79
N VAL A 37 -8.98 -4.64 -3.35
CA VAL A 37 -8.48 -5.87 -3.97
C VAL A 37 -9.49 -7.01 -3.84
N LEU A 38 -10.12 -7.16 -2.68
CA LEU A 38 -11.14 -8.19 -2.47
C LEU A 38 -12.38 -7.97 -3.34
N SER A 39 -12.74 -6.72 -3.67
CA SER A 39 -13.85 -6.41 -4.55
C SER A 39 -13.59 -6.79 -6.03
N MET A 40 -12.33 -6.84 -6.42
CA MET A 40 -11.92 -7.25 -7.78
C MET A 40 -11.94 -8.76 -7.97
N LEU A 41 -11.86 -9.54 -6.88
CA LEU A 41 -11.81 -10.98 -6.94
C LEU A 41 -13.21 -11.58 -7.12
N GLN A 42 -13.30 -12.67 -7.89
CA GLN A 42 -14.51 -13.48 -7.98
C GLN A 42 -14.87 -14.02 -6.58
N ASP A 43 -16.16 -14.15 -6.32
CA ASP A 43 -16.70 -14.55 -5.00
C ASP A 43 -16.11 -15.84 -4.45
N GLU A 44 -15.85 -16.80 -5.31
CA GLU A 44 -15.29 -18.10 -4.92
C GLU A 44 -13.81 -17.96 -4.52
N VAL A 45 -13.03 -17.23 -5.32
CA VAL A 45 -11.60 -16.94 -5.03
C VAL A 45 -11.47 -16.13 -3.75
N ARG A 46 -12.30 -15.09 -3.59
CA ARG A 46 -12.33 -14.24 -2.39
C ARG A 46 -12.61 -15.05 -1.14
N ARG A 47 -13.64 -15.91 -1.18
CA ARG A 47 -13.97 -16.79 -0.04
C ARG A 47 -12.83 -17.76 0.28
N GLY A 48 -12.26 -18.41 -0.73
CA GLY A 48 -11.14 -19.32 -0.55
C GLY A 48 -9.91 -18.65 0.08
N LEU A 49 -9.58 -17.43 -0.34
CA LEU A 49 -8.48 -16.65 0.23
C LEU A 49 -8.73 -16.27 1.69
N LEU A 50 -9.94 -15.79 2.00
CA LEU A 50 -10.28 -15.42 3.38
C LEU A 50 -10.32 -16.63 4.30
N ASP A 51 -10.88 -17.76 3.83
CA ASP A 51 -10.86 -19.01 4.60
C ASP A 51 -9.42 -19.50 4.84
N ALA A 52 -8.57 -19.48 3.84
CA ALA A 52 -7.16 -19.83 3.98
C ALA A 52 -6.42 -18.91 4.96
N TRP A 53 -6.67 -17.58 4.88
CA TRP A 53 -6.14 -16.61 5.83
C TRP A 53 -6.55 -16.93 7.27
N PHE A 54 -7.85 -17.16 7.52
CA PHE A 54 -8.35 -17.46 8.86
C PHE A 54 -7.90 -18.81 9.41
N HIS A 55 -7.53 -19.75 8.55
CA HIS A 55 -6.93 -21.03 8.97
C HIS A 55 -5.41 -20.91 9.16
N SER A 56 -4.76 -19.92 8.60
CA SER A 56 -3.36 -19.62 8.89
C SER A 56 -3.23 -19.02 10.30
N SER A 57 -2.15 -19.36 11.00
CA SER A 57 -1.87 -18.80 12.34
C SER A 57 -1.70 -17.26 12.34
N ALA A 58 -1.56 -16.65 11.17
CA ALA A 58 -1.44 -15.20 11.01
C ALA A 58 -2.72 -14.44 11.39
N GLY A 59 -3.92 -15.06 11.23
CA GLY A 59 -5.20 -14.45 11.61
C GLY A 59 -5.45 -14.30 13.11
N THR A 60 -4.51 -14.71 13.97
CA THR A 60 -4.62 -14.63 15.44
C THR A 60 -3.90 -13.42 16.05
N SER A 61 -3.26 -12.57 15.25
CA SER A 61 -2.56 -11.36 15.71
C SER A 61 -3.54 -10.36 16.35
N SER A 62 -3.24 -9.92 17.56
CA SER A 62 -4.07 -8.98 18.34
C SER A 62 -3.90 -7.51 17.89
N PHE A 63 -2.93 -7.21 17.04
CA PHE A 63 -2.57 -5.84 16.65
C PHE A 63 -3.20 -5.49 15.29
N LEU A 64 -4.02 -4.43 15.29
CA LEU A 64 -4.84 -4.01 14.16
C LEU A 64 -4.06 -3.71 12.87
N ALA A 65 -3.03 -2.87 12.98
CA ALA A 65 -2.24 -2.45 11.83
C ALA A 65 -1.40 -3.62 11.28
N ALA A 66 -0.73 -4.37 12.16
CA ALA A 66 0.03 -5.56 11.78
C ALA A 66 -0.86 -6.64 11.15
N GLY A 67 -2.14 -6.74 11.56
CA GLY A 67 -3.10 -7.68 10.97
C GLY A 67 -3.53 -7.31 9.55
N ALA A 68 -3.68 -6.02 9.28
CA ALA A 68 -4.07 -5.52 7.97
C ALA A 68 -2.94 -5.66 6.93
N ASP A 69 -1.74 -5.25 7.28
CA ASP A 69 -0.56 -5.39 6.40
C ASP A 69 -0.26 -6.89 6.14
N ALA A 70 -0.37 -7.73 7.16
CA ALA A 70 -0.18 -9.18 7.02
C ALA A 70 -1.26 -9.84 6.14
N LEU A 71 -2.52 -9.39 6.20
CA LEU A 71 -3.56 -9.86 5.27
C LEU A 71 -3.23 -9.49 3.83
N LEU A 72 -2.85 -8.24 3.60
CA LEU A 72 -2.49 -7.76 2.26
C LEU A 72 -1.24 -8.47 1.74
N ASP A 73 -0.23 -8.72 2.58
CA ASP A 73 0.93 -9.54 2.22
C ASP A 73 0.53 -10.97 1.84
N PHE A 74 -0.38 -11.58 2.62
CA PHE A 74 -0.91 -12.91 2.29
C PHE A 74 -1.64 -12.92 0.95
N ILE A 75 -2.54 -11.96 0.71
CA ILE A 75 -3.27 -11.83 -0.56
C ILE A 75 -2.28 -11.62 -1.71
N ALA A 76 -1.32 -10.70 -1.57
CA ALA A 76 -0.31 -10.44 -2.58
C ALA A 76 0.50 -11.69 -2.97
N GLY A 77 0.80 -12.55 -1.99
CA GLY A 77 1.51 -13.82 -2.22
C GLY A 77 0.69 -14.88 -2.96
N GLN A 78 -0.63 -14.71 -3.09
CA GLN A 78 -1.53 -15.63 -3.80
C GLN A 78 -1.93 -15.11 -5.18
N LEU A 79 -1.64 -13.84 -5.48
CA LEU A 79 -2.01 -13.22 -6.75
C LEU A 79 -0.92 -13.42 -7.81
N PRO A 80 -1.30 -13.57 -9.10
CA PRO A 80 -0.32 -13.66 -10.18
C PRO A 80 0.55 -12.41 -10.29
N ASP A 81 1.82 -12.61 -10.62
CA ASP A 81 2.72 -11.49 -10.92
C ASP A 81 2.16 -10.61 -12.04
N ASN A 82 2.26 -9.29 -11.85
CA ASN A 82 1.77 -8.28 -12.79
C ASN A 82 0.24 -8.26 -13.03
N SER A 83 -0.54 -8.96 -12.19
CA SER A 83 -2.00 -8.85 -12.26
C SER A 83 -2.51 -7.49 -11.77
N PRO A 84 -3.66 -7.00 -12.29
CA PRO A 84 -4.28 -5.77 -11.82
C PRO A 84 -4.65 -5.85 -10.34
N GLU A 85 -5.07 -7.01 -9.86
CA GLU A 85 -5.39 -7.26 -8.46
C GLU A 85 -4.17 -7.09 -7.57
N LEU A 86 -3.00 -7.59 -7.99
CA LEU A 86 -1.75 -7.40 -7.26
C LEU A 86 -1.35 -5.91 -7.20
N ALA A 87 -1.52 -5.17 -8.29
CA ALA A 87 -1.23 -3.73 -8.31
C ALA A 87 -2.14 -2.96 -7.33
N VAL A 88 -3.43 -3.31 -7.27
CA VAL A 88 -4.38 -2.71 -6.32
C VAL A 88 -4.07 -3.15 -4.88
N CYS A 89 -3.71 -4.40 -4.64
CA CYS A 89 -3.28 -4.87 -3.33
C CYS A 89 -2.07 -4.07 -2.82
N ARG A 90 -1.08 -3.83 -3.66
CA ARG A 90 0.08 -2.99 -3.34
C ARG A 90 -0.30 -1.54 -3.08
N LEU A 91 -1.29 -1.01 -3.81
CA LEU A 91 -1.80 0.33 -3.56
C LEU A 91 -2.42 0.44 -2.16
N GLU A 92 -3.24 -0.53 -1.76
CA GLU A 92 -3.83 -0.56 -0.42
C GLU A 92 -2.75 -0.68 0.67
N GLN A 93 -1.74 -1.53 0.49
CA GLN A 93 -0.60 -1.63 1.41
C GLN A 93 0.13 -0.30 1.57
N LEU A 94 0.46 0.35 0.47
CA LEU A 94 1.15 1.64 0.49
C LEU A 94 0.31 2.73 1.15
N THR A 95 -1.00 2.73 0.89
CA THR A 95 -1.93 3.69 1.51
C THR A 95 -1.99 3.49 3.02
N LEU A 96 -2.02 2.24 3.49
CA LEU A 96 -1.98 1.91 4.91
C LEU A 96 -0.67 2.41 5.55
N ARG A 97 0.47 2.09 4.97
CA ARG A 97 1.79 2.51 5.47
C ARG A 97 1.99 4.03 5.45
N ALA A 98 1.50 4.70 4.40
CA ALA A 98 1.57 6.16 4.32
C ALA A 98 0.70 6.83 5.38
N ASN A 99 -0.49 6.27 5.66
CA ASN A 99 -1.37 6.78 6.71
C ASN A 99 -0.75 6.60 8.11
N GLU A 100 -0.11 5.47 8.38
CA GLU A 100 0.65 5.25 9.63
C GLU A 100 1.84 6.21 9.74
N GLY A 101 2.52 6.46 8.63
CA GLY A 101 3.65 7.41 8.57
C GLY A 101 3.23 8.87 8.71
N ALA A 102 2.00 9.22 8.36
CA ALA A 102 1.52 10.61 8.35
C ALA A 102 1.55 11.27 9.73
N GLU A 103 1.24 10.50 10.79
CA GLU A 103 1.26 11.02 12.17
C GLU A 103 2.68 11.39 12.65
N ALA A 104 3.69 10.69 12.17
CA ALA A 104 5.08 10.90 12.57
C ALA A 104 5.87 11.78 11.58
N PHE A 105 5.30 12.08 10.41
CA PHE A 105 5.98 12.80 9.37
C PHE A 105 6.05 14.30 9.66
N ASN A 106 7.26 14.83 9.69
CA ASN A 106 7.53 16.26 9.74
C ASN A 106 8.20 16.70 8.43
N PRO A 107 7.51 17.49 7.59
CA PRO A 107 8.11 17.95 6.35
C PRO A 107 9.36 18.80 6.64
N PRO A 108 10.46 18.58 5.92
CA PRO A 108 11.64 19.41 6.09
C PRO A 108 11.31 20.86 5.74
N ALA A 109 11.74 21.80 6.57
CA ALA A 109 11.56 23.21 6.26
C ALA A 109 12.24 23.53 4.94
N THR A 110 11.56 24.22 4.02
CA THR A 110 12.04 24.54 2.67
C THR A 110 13.37 25.32 2.70
N ALA A 111 13.60 26.09 3.76
CA ALA A 111 14.87 26.80 3.99
C ALA A 111 16.08 25.87 4.27
N LEU A 112 15.85 24.58 4.51
CA LEU A 112 16.89 23.61 4.86
C LEU A 112 17.25 22.67 3.71
N PHE A 113 16.84 22.98 2.47
CA PHE A 113 17.28 22.19 1.32
C PHE A 113 18.80 22.23 1.18
N CYS A 114 19.41 21.08 1.24
CA CYS A 114 20.87 20.94 1.14
C CYS A 114 21.22 20.04 -0.05
N PRO A 115 21.80 20.61 -1.13
CA PRO A 115 22.15 19.85 -2.33
C PRO A 115 23.12 18.69 -2.10
N GLN A 116 23.97 18.79 -1.08
CA GLN A 116 24.96 17.77 -0.75
C GLN A 116 24.38 16.57 -0.03
N ARG A 117 23.18 16.71 0.55
CA ARG A 117 22.54 15.59 1.24
C ARG A 117 22.07 14.53 0.24
N ILE A 118 22.19 13.29 0.69
CA ILE A 118 21.66 12.13 -0.03
C ILE A 118 20.16 12.10 0.16
N VAL A 119 19.45 11.93 -0.94
CA VAL A 119 18.00 11.69 -0.96
C VAL A 119 17.72 10.26 -1.37
N ARG A 120 16.66 9.70 -0.82
CA ARG A 120 16.15 8.37 -1.15
C ARG A 120 14.62 8.39 -1.22
N ARG A 121 14.03 7.32 -1.67
CA ARG A 121 12.58 7.13 -1.58
C ARG A 121 12.15 7.15 -0.12
N GLY A 122 11.03 7.80 0.17
CA GLY A 122 10.46 7.84 1.51
C GLY A 122 10.06 6.44 1.98
N SER A 123 10.34 6.13 3.24
CA SER A 123 10.07 4.81 3.84
C SER A 123 8.59 4.44 3.89
N HIS A 124 7.71 5.45 3.98
CA HIS A 124 6.25 5.32 4.01
C HIS A 124 5.59 5.78 2.70
N ALA A 125 6.34 5.89 1.63
CA ALA A 125 5.85 6.31 0.34
C ALA A 125 6.02 5.21 -0.72
N GLY A 126 5.27 5.32 -1.81
CA GLY A 126 5.37 4.38 -2.92
C GLY A 126 4.81 4.90 -4.21
N LEU A 127 5.22 4.27 -5.31
CA LEU A 127 4.68 4.48 -6.64
C LEU A 127 4.11 3.17 -7.17
N VAL A 128 2.83 3.17 -7.52
CA VAL A 128 2.15 2.02 -8.13
C VAL A 128 1.86 2.34 -9.59
N LEU A 129 2.24 1.42 -10.47
CA LEU A 129 1.91 1.49 -11.88
C LEU A 129 0.67 0.65 -12.13
N LEU A 130 -0.40 1.26 -12.61
CA LEU A 130 -1.65 0.60 -12.92
C LEU A 130 -1.85 0.56 -14.44
N ASN A 131 -2.17 -0.62 -14.96
CA ASN A 131 -2.50 -0.82 -16.36
C ASN A 131 -3.99 -0.47 -16.64
N GLN A 132 -4.43 -0.63 -17.90
CA GLN A 132 -5.80 -0.31 -18.31
C GLN A 132 -6.87 -1.15 -17.61
N GLU A 133 -6.53 -2.37 -17.19
CA GLU A 133 -7.47 -3.28 -16.51
C GLU A 133 -7.84 -2.78 -15.11
N CYS A 134 -7.01 -1.87 -14.55
CA CYS A 134 -7.30 -1.20 -13.28
C CYS A 134 -8.21 0.04 -13.42
N ASN A 135 -8.62 0.43 -14.64
CA ASN A 135 -9.43 1.64 -14.85
C ASN A 135 -10.71 1.69 -14.01
N PRO A 136 -11.49 0.60 -13.83
CA PRO A 136 -12.67 0.65 -12.96
C PRO A 136 -12.35 1.04 -11.52
N VAL A 137 -11.22 0.59 -10.99
CA VAL A 137 -10.76 0.96 -9.65
C VAL A 137 -10.31 2.42 -9.61
N LEU A 138 -9.58 2.87 -10.63
CA LEU A 138 -9.18 4.27 -10.76
C LEU A 138 -10.39 5.21 -10.83
N ASP A 139 -11.40 4.85 -11.61
CA ASP A 139 -12.62 5.62 -11.74
C ASP A 139 -13.38 5.68 -10.41
N ALA A 140 -13.40 4.60 -9.63
CA ALA A 140 -14.00 4.58 -8.30
C ALA A 140 -13.23 5.44 -7.28
N LEU A 141 -11.89 5.47 -7.37
CA LEU A 141 -11.04 6.24 -6.46
C LEU A 141 -11.04 7.74 -6.77
N PHE A 142 -11.15 8.12 -8.04
CA PHE A 142 -10.96 9.49 -8.52
C PHE A 142 -12.22 10.10 -9.17
N ALA A 143 -13.39 9.44 -9.09
CA ALA A 143 -14.65 10.02 -9.55
C ALA A 143 -15.17 11.10 -8.58
N PRO A 144 -15.74 12.24 -9.07
CA PRO A 144 -15.91 12.54 -10.48
C PRO A 144 -15.02 13.70 -10.94
N ALA A 145 -13.95 13.46 -11.63
CA ALA A 145 -13.42 14.50 -12.47
C ALA A 145 -14.07 14.36 -13.87
N PRO A 146 -14.98 15.23 -14.29
CA PRO A 146 -15.50 15.23 -15.63
C PRO A 146 -14.42 15.79 -16.56
N SER A 147 -13.53 14.99 -17.03
CA SER A 147 -12.60 15.45 -18.04
C SER A 147 -11.90 14.30 -18.72
N SER A 148 -12.11 14.27 -20.01
CA SER A 148 -11.43 13.54 -21.07
C SER A 148 -11.24 12.04 -20.85
N PRO A 149 -11.59 11.23 -21.83
CA PRO A 149 -11.13 9.85 -21.87
C PRO A 149 -9.60 9.92 -21.93
N LEU A 150 -8.97 9.81 -20.76
CA LEU A 150 -7.53 9.64 -20.69
C LEU A 150 -7.24 8.36 -21.48
N SER A 151 -6.55 8.52 -22.59
CA SER A 151 -5.90 7.42 -23.29
C SER A 151 -4.83 6.86 -22.34
N ARG A 152 -5.27 6.09 -21.33
CA ARG A 152 -4.47 5.66 -20.21
C ARG A 152 -3.80 4.36 -20.58
N SER A 153 -2.64 4.44 -21.19
CA SER A 153 -1.81 3.25 -21.36
C SER A 153 -1.28 2.72 -20.02
N VAL A 154 -0.85 3.60 -19.13
CA VAL A 154 -0.39 3.26 -17.76
C VAL A 154 -0.61 4.47 -16.86
N ALA A 155 -1.32 4.30 -15.76
CA ALA A 155 -1.42 5.30 -14.72
C ALA A 155 -0.36 5.05 -13.65
N ALA A 156 0.30 6.11 -13.16
CA ALA A 156 1.22 6.05 -12.04
C ALA A 156 0.58 6.77 -10.85
N LEU A 157 0.38 6.06 -9.75
CA LEU A 157 -0.14 6.61 -8.50
C LEU A 157 1.00 6.78 -7.51
N LEU A 158 1.15 7.99 -7.01
CA LEU A 158 2.06 8.33 -5.93
C LEU A 158 1.28 8.33 -4.62
N VAL A 159 1.77 7.57 -3.65
CA VAL A 159 1.25 7.53 -2.28
C VAL A 159 2.34 8.08 -1.38
N ALA A 160 2.02 9.07 -0.55
CA ALA A 160 3.00 9.69 0.34
C ALA A 160 2.33 10.27 1.59
N PRO A 161 3.02 10.27 2.76
CA PRO A 161 2.43 10.58 4.07
C PRO A 161 1.75 11.96 4.19
N ALA A 162 2.32 12.99 3.55
CA ALA A 162 1.76 14.34 3.58
C ALA A 162 1.21 14.81 2.22
N SER A 163 0.89 13.87 1.34
CA SER A 163 0.17 14.19 0.10
C SER A 163 -1.31 14.42 0.37
N GLU A 164 -1.91 15.43 -0.24
CA GLU A 164 -3.34 15.70 -0.19
C GLU A 164 -3.92 15.68 -1.61
N PRO A 165 -4.69 14.66 -1.98
CA PRO A 165 -5.01 13.43 -1.22
C PRO A 165 -3.79 12.52 -1.03
N LEU A 166 -3.83 11.64 -0.02
CA LEU A 166 -2.75 10.72 0.34
C LEU A 166 -2.26 9.89 -0.87
N CYS A 167 -3.17 9.53 -1.76
CA CYS A 167 -2.92 8.87 -3.04
C CYS A 167 -3.37 9.79 -4.18
N ARG A 168 -2.49 10.06 -5.13
CA ARG A 168 -2.78 10.91 -6.29
C ARG A 168 -2.05 10.44 -7.54
N MET A 169 -2.48 10.93 -8.68
CA MET A 169 -1.74 10.73 -9.93
C MET A 169 -0.35 11.38 -9.83
N ALA A 170 0.68 10.60 -10.14
CA ALA A 170 2.03 11.12 -10.28
C ALA A 170 2.18 11.83 -11.63
N SER A 171 2.78 12.98 -11.63
CA SER A 171 3.20 13.65 -12.87
C SER A 171 4.36 12.87 -13.53
N PRO A 172 4.55 13.01 -14.86
CA PRO A 172 5.69 12.35 -15.52
C PRO A 172 7.05 12.64 -14.89
N PRO A 173 7.40 13.90 -14.49
CA PRO A 173 8.66 14.18 -13.80
C PRO A 173 8.79 13.50 -12.43
N GLU A 174 7.70 13.42 -11.65
CA GLU A 174 7.70 12.73 -10.35
C GLU A 174 7.94 11.23 -10.52
N ARG A 175 7.24 10.61 -11.49
CA ARG A 175 7.44 9.21 -11.84
C ARG A 175 8.89 8.94 -12.25
N GLU A 176 9.45 9.77 -13.12
CA GLU A 176 10.83 9.62 -13.58
C GLU A 176 11.81 9.74 -12.43
N LEU A 177 11.71 10.78 -11.61
CA LEU A 177 12.56 10.97 -10.43
C LEU A 177 12.44 9.80 -9.46
N TRP A 178 11.22 9.31 -9.20
CA TRP A 178 11.00 8.15 -8.35
C TRP A 178 11.70 6.89 -8.89
N LEU A 179 11.61 6.63 -10.20
CA LEU A 179 12.24 5.46 -10.81
C LEU A 179 13.76 5.56 -10.78
N ARG A 180 14.33 6.74 -11.00
CA ARG A 180 15.78 6.99 -10.92
C ARG A 180 16.34 6.76 -9.50
N LEU A 181 15.57 7.04 -8.47
CA LEU A 181 15.93 6.80 -7.08
C LEU A 181 15.74 5.34 -6.64
N SER A 182 15.99 4.37 -7.52
CA SER A 182 16.13 2.97 -7.13
C SER A 182 17.29 2.76 -6.14
N SER A 183 18.26 3.67 -6.14
CA SER A 183 19.33 3.80 -5.16
C SER A 183 19.40 5.24 -4.66
N PRO A 184 19.82 5.47 -3.41
CA PRO A 184 20.02 6.80 -2.87
C PRO A 184 21.04 7.62 -3.70
N ALA A 185 20.78 8.91 -3.91
CA ALA A 185 21.63 9.81 -4.69
C ALA A 185 21.74 11.18 -4.04
N ALA A 186 22.87 11.89 -4.24
CA ALA A 186 22.99 13.26 -3.80
C ALA A 186 22.02 14.17 -4.58
N ALA A 187 21.31 15.07 -3.90
CA ALA A 187 20.41 15.99 -4.56
C ALA A 187 21.11 16.86 -5.62
N ALA A 188 22.38 17.23 -5.39
CA ALA A 188 23.20 17.93 -6.37
C ALA A 188 23.42 17.11 -7.65
N ALA A 189 23.65 15.80 -7.56
CA ALA A 189 23.82 14.94 -8.74
C ALA A 189 22.54 14.88 -9.57
N LEU A 190 21.39 14.70 -8.92
CA LEU A 190 20.07 14.72 -9.59
C LEU A 190 19.82 16.06 -10.33
N MET A 191 20.22 17.19 -9.71
CA MET A 191 20.08 18.50 -10.34
C MET A 191 21.02 18.67 -11.53
N GLN A 192 22.26 18.17 -11.45
CA GLN A 192 23.19 18.15 -12.59
C GLN A 192 22.68 17.32 -13.76
N GLU A 193 21.94 16.28 -13.49
CA GLU A 193 21.27 15.44 -14.49
C GLU A 193 19.94 16.03 -14.99
N GLY A 194 19.62 17.27 -14.62
CA GLY A 194 18.45 18.00 -15.12
C GLY A 194 17.19 17.90 -14.26
N THR A 195 17.22 17.28 -13.08
CA THR A 195 16.06 17.27 -12.18
C THR A 195 15.88 18.67 -11.56
N PRO A 196 14.72 19.31 -11.71
CA PRO A 196 14.46 20.60 -11.10
C PRO A 196 14.52 20.54 -9.57
N ARG A 197 15.22 21.49 -8.96
CA ARG A 197 15.28 21.62 -7.49
C ARG A 197 13.88 21.63 -6.87
N ALA A 198 12.96 22.42 -7.42
CA ALA A 198 11.59 22.53 -6.94
C ALA A 198 10.85 21.18 -6.91
N LEU A 199 11.13 20.27 -7.84
CA LEU A 199 10.57 18.93 -7.85
C LEU A 199 11.08 18.09 -6.67
N ILE A 200 12.39 18.14 -6.42
CA ILE A 200 12.98 17.41 -5.28
C ILE A 200 12.41 17.95 -3.96
N GLU A 201 12.35 19.28 -3.80
CA GLU A 201 11.79 19.93 -2.61
C GLU A 201 10.31 19.57 -2.41
N SER A 202 9.52 19.59 -3.48
CA SER A 202 8.10 19.21 -3.42
C SER A 202 7.94 17.76 -2.97
N MET A 203 8.71 16.83 -3.52
CA MET A 203 8.64 15.42 -3.15
C MET A 203 9.17 15.14 -1.73
N LEU A 204 10.13 15.91 -1.25
CA LEU A 204 10.57 15.89 0.15
C LEU A 204 9.47 16.42 1.08
N HIS A 205 8.79 17.49 0.67
CA HIS A 205 7.73 18.12 1.48
C HIS A 205 6.54 17.21 1.74
N ILE A 206 6.16 16.39 0.76
CA ILE A 206 5.07 15.41 0.92
C ILE A 206 5.54 14.07 1.52
N GLY A 207 6.82 13.89 1.78
CA GLY A 207 7.38 12.63 2.27
C GLY A 207 7.52 11.53 1.23
N ALA A 208 7.36 11.88 -0.06
CA ALA A 208 7.66 10.95 -1.16
C ALA A 208 9.16 10.66 -1.24
N LEU A 209 10.00 11.63 -0.91
CA LEU A 209 11.44 11.47 -0.70
C LEU A 209 11.79 11.81 0.73
N GLU A 210 12.93 11.30 1.19
CA GLU A 210 13.51 11.64 2.48
C GLU A 210 15.02 11.79 2.37
N TYR A 211 15.62 12.47 3.31
CA TYR A 211 17.08 12.51 3.46
C TYR A 211 17.56 11.21 4.12
N ALA A 212 18.60 10.60 3.53
CA ALA A 212 19.25 9.42 4.10
C ALA A 212 20.20 9.79 5.26
#